data_b1fa7ba4f85de443ce018c94b0d6e435
#
_entry.id   b1fa7ba4f85de443ce018c94b0d6e435
#
_cell.length_a   1.000
_cell.length_b   1.000
_cell.length_c   1.000
_cell.angle_alpha   90.00
_cell.angle_beta   90.00
_cell.angle_gamma   90.00
#
_symmetry.space_group_name_H-M   'P 1'
#
loop_
_entity.id
_entity.type
_entity.pdbx_description
1 polymer ?
#
loop_
_entity_poly.entity_id
_entity_poly.type
_entity_poly.pdbx_seq_one_letter_code
_entity_poly.pdbx_strand_id
1 'polypeptide(L)'
;ITKKQIMLNTYVVEGGVGKCTTFSALIPKLKEKGDVQIYTPYIGCFASNPDVKLVLEQTLPLQDARIMASDNIFYCEPYKSNFQFGKQHIIESYCEHHGVEYDKSMIPKLYTEHHKDSVKEWLTKNEIGKYIMIQFSGGQPQMGFNANNQYTNLNPNRNYQPYLAQQVVNMLLEEYKDTTIINCVLPNEPHYNGTIRC
;
A
#
# COMPACT_ATOMS: atom_id res chain seq x y z
N ILE A 1 -11.08 -2.79 41.91
CA ILE A 1 -10.44 -3.29 40.68
C ILE A 1 -10.23 -2.06 39.80
N THR A 2 -9.04 -1.49 39.84
CA THR A 2 -8.65 -0.36 38.95
C THR A 2 -8.65 -0.85 37.53
N LYS A 3 -9.56 -0.35 36.69
CA LYS A 3 -9.52 -0.58 35.22
C LYS A 3 -8.19 -0.04 34.73
N LYS A 4 -7.32 -0.93 34.24
CA LYS A 4 -6.10 -0.53 33.55
C LYS A 4 -6.51 0.35 32.35
N GLN A 5 -6.13 1.61 32.35
CA GLN A 5 -6.42 2.50 31.23
C GLN A 5 -5.68 1.96 30.00
N ILE A 6 -6.40 1.66 28.92
CA ILE A 6 -5.81 1.20 27.67
C ILE A 6 -5.26 2.44 26.97
N MET A 7 -3.96 2.48 26.72
CA MET A 7 -3.31 3.58 26.00
C MET A 7 -3.76 3.62 24.56
N LEU A 8 -4.01 4.81 24.04
CA LEU A 8 -4.24 5.06 22.61
C LEU A 8 -2.94 5.52 21.96
N ASN A 9 -2.44 4.74 21.03
CA ASN A 9 -1.19 5.00 20.32
C ASN A 9 -1.48 5.35 18.85
N THR A 10 -1.05 6.53 18.39
CA THR A 10 -1.12 6.94 16.98
C THR A 10 0.19 6.65 16.28
N TYR A 11 0.09 5.94 15.17
CA TYR A 11 1.21 5.62 14.28
C TYR A 11 1.07 6.42 12.99
N VAL A 12 2.02 7.32 12.74
CA VAL A 12 2.11 8.11 11.52
C VAL A 12 2.86 7.29 10.48
N VAL A 13 2.14 6.73 9.52
CA VAL A 13 2.69 5.85 8.48
C VAL A 13 2.65 6.60 7.16
N GLU A 14 3.74 7.26 6.84
CA GLU A 14 3.92 8.06 5.62
C GLU A 14 4.61 7.28 4.50
N GLY A 15 4.62 7.89 3.30
CA GLY A 15 5.31 7.35 2.12
C GLY A 15 4.38 6.55 1.21
N GLY A 16 4.94 5.64 0.42
CA GLY A 16 4.18 4.88 -0.58
C GLY A 16 3.36 3.73 0.00
N VAL A 17 2.39 3.23 -0.78
CA VAL A 17 1.52 2.11 -0.41
C VAL A 17 2.30 0.87 0.08
N GLY A 18 3.49 0.61 -0.46
CA GLY A 18 4.34 -0.51 -0.03
C GLY A 18 4.80 -0.38 1.43
N LYS A 19 5.15 0.83 1.89
CA LYS A 19 5.46 1.09 3.31
C LYS A 19 4.25 0.78 4.20
N CYS A 20 3.08 1.31 3.83
CA CYS A 20 1.84 1.11 4.58
C CYS A 20 1.46 -0.37 4.65
N THR A 21 1.49 -1.05 3.51
CA THR A 21 1.23 -2.50 3.44
C THR A 21 2.20 -3.27 4.34
N THR A 22 3.49 -2.97 4.27
CA THR A 22 4.51 -3.65 5.09
C THR A 22 4.32 -3.38 6.58
N PHE A 23 3.96 -2.15 6.96
CA PHE A 23 3.67 -1.79 8.35
C PHE A 23 2.49 -2.58 8.94
N SER A 24 1.53 -3.00 8.09
CA SER A 24 0.38 -3.80 8.55
C SER A 24 0.77 -5.11 9.22
N ALA A 25 1.96 -5.64 8.93
CA ALA A 25 2.48 -6.86 9.59
C ALA A 25 2.73 -6.69 11.09
N LEU A 26 2.95 -5.45 11.56
CA LEU A 26 3.24 -5.17 12.97
C LEU A 26 1.98 -4.97 13.81
N ILE A 27 0.85 -4.64 13.20
CA ILE A 27 -0.36 -4.20 13.89
C ILE A 27 -0.79 -5.16 15.01
N PRO A 28 -0.82 -6.50 14.82
CA PRO A 28 -1.19 -7.41 15.89
C PRO A 28 -0.31 -7.26 17.14
N LYS A 29 1.00 -7.06 16.95
CA LYS A 29 1.94 -6.86 18.05
C LYS A 29 1.84 -5.47 18.70
N LEU A 30 1.54 -4.45 17.91
CA LEU A 30 1.31 -3.10 18.41
C LEU A 30 0.02 -3.04 19.25
N LYS A 31 -1.01 -3.80 18.86
CA LYS A 31 -2.27 -3.93 19.61
C LYS A 31 -2.08 -4.51 21.02
N GLU A 32 -1.10 -5.36 21.22
CA GLU A 32 -0.74 -5.88 22.55
C GLU A 32 -0.26 -4.76 23.50
N LYS A 33 0.25 -3.64 22.95
CA LYS A 33 0.75 -2.48 23.70
C LYS A 33 -0.32 -1.42 23.99
N GLY A 34 -1.46 -1.46 23.29
CA GLY A 34 -2.56 -0.52 23.44
C GLY A 34 -3.43 -0.43 22.20
N ASP A 35 -4.39 0.49 22.21
CA ASP A 35 -5.23 0.75 21.04
C ASP A 35 -4.40 1.39 19.93
N VAL A 36 -4.58 0.88 18.71
CA VAL A 36 -3.86 1.33 17.52
C VAL A 36 -4.70 2.31 16.73
N GLN A 37 -4.20 3.50 16.52
CA GLN A 37 -4.73 4.50 15.58
C GLN A 37 -3.68 4.75 14.49
N ILE A 38 -4.09 4.79 13.25
CA ILE A 38 -3.20 5.00 12.11
C ILE A 38 -3.51 6.36 11.47
N TYR A 39 -2.46 7.14 11.19
CA TYR A 39 -2.52 8.36 10.40
C TYR A 39 -1.69 8.17 9.13
N THR A 40 -2.36 8.18 7.95
CA THR A 40 -1.74 7.73 6.70
C THR A 40 -2.40 8.34 5.46
N PRO A 41 -1.67 8.51 4.34
CA PRO A 41 -2.28 8.85 3.05
C PRO A 41 -3.00 7.66 2.39
N TYR A 42 -2.80 6.42 2.87
CA TYR A 42 -3.35 5.19 2.26
C TYR A 42 -4.31 4.47 3.20
N ILE A 43 -5.46 5.10 3.45
CA ILE A 43 -6.51 4.58 4.35
C ILE A 43 -6.86 3.12 4.03
N GLY A 44 -6.98 2.78 2.74
CA GLY A 44 -7.37 1.44 2.29
C GLY A 44 -6.46 0.31 2.78
N CYS A 45 -5.20 0.61 3.16
CA CYS A 45 -4.30 -0.40 3.72
C CYS A 45 -4.72 -0.85 5.14
N PHE A 46 -5.55 -0.07 5.84
CA PHE A 46 -5.82 -0.26 7.26
C PHE A 46 -7.30 -0.22 7.64
N ALA A 47 -8.17 0.34 6.78
CA ALA A 47 -9.56 0.69 7.12
C ALA A 47 -10.41 -0.48 7.65
N SER A 48 -10.16 -1.69 7.20
CA SER A 48 -10.90 -2.89 7.62
C SER A 48 -10.09 -3.81 8.55
N ASN A 49 -8.95 -3.34 9.05
CA ASN A 49 -8.14 -4.12 9.97
C ASN A 49 -8.80 -4.12 11.36
N PRO A 50 -9.19 -5.30 11.92
CA PRO A 50 -9.91 -5.38 13.18
C PRO A 50 -9.08 -4.95 14.40
N ASP A 51 -7.76 -4.92 14.28
CA ASP A 51 -6.84 -4.49 15.33
C ASP A 51 -6.60 -2.98 15.32
N VAL A 52 -7.09 -2.26 14.31
CA VAL A 52 -6.99 -0.81 14.20
C VAL A 52 -8.30 -0.17 14.66
N LYS A 53 -8.19 0.67 15.69
CA LYS A 53 -9.35 1.37 16.27
C LYS A 53 -9.86 2.49 15.36
N LEU A 54 -8.95 3.22 14.73
CA LEU A 54 -9.26 4.35 13.87
C LEU A 54 -8.18 4.56 12.82
N VAL A 55 -8.58 4.85 11.60
CA VAL A 55 -7.68 5.29 10.52
C VAL A 55 -8.02 6.72 10.17
N LEU A 56 -7.02 7.60 10.19
CA LEU A 56 -7.13 9.01 9.86
C LEU A 56 -6.35 9.30 8.57
N GLU A 57 -6.97 10.09 7.72
CA GLU A 57 -6.34 10.53 6.48
C GLU A 57 -5.30 11.63 6.75
N GLN A 58 -4.15 11.56 6.08
CA GLN A 58 -3.05 12.50 6.25
C GLN A 58 -3.37 13.92 5.73
N THR A 59 -4.51 14.13 5.10
CA THR A 59 -5.00 15.47 4.74
C THR A 59 -5.44 16.29 5.95
N LEU A 60 -5.69 15.63 7.09
CA LEU A 60 -6.01 16.30 8.34
C LEU A 60 -4.75 16.89 8.96
N PRO A 61 -4.83 18.08 9.61
CA PRO A 61 -3.70 18.64 10.34
C PRO A 61 -3.34 17.73 11.53
N LEU A 62 -2.05 17.65 11.85
CA LEU A 62 -1.58 16.90 13.04
C LEU A 62 -2.19 17.38 14.35
N GLN A 63 -2.67 18.63 14.38
CA GLN A 63 -3.40 19.21 15.51
C GLN A 63 -4.85 18.77 15.61
N ASP A 64 -5.31 17.86 14.72
CA ASP A 64 -6.65 17.27 14.84
C ASP A 64 -6.83 16.67 16.24
N ALA A 65 -7.96 16.99 16.86
CA ALA A 65 -8.25 16.56 18.24
C ALA A 65 -8.18 15.04 18.43
N ARG A 66 -8.43 14.26 17.37
CA ARG A 66 -8.34 12.79 17.42
C ARG A 66 -6.91 12.29 17.52
N ILE A 67 -5.95 13.01 16.92
CA ILE A 67 -4.52 12.72 17.02
C ILE A 67 -4.02 13.21 18.37
N MET A 68 -4.40 14.42 18.76
CA MET A 68 -3.99 15.02 20.03
C MET A 68 -4.55 14.29 21.27
N ALA A 69 -5.63 13.52 21.10
CA ALA A 69 -6.16 12.66 22.16
C ALA A 69 -5.36 11.37 22.40
N SER A 70 -4.31 11.14 21.61
CA SER A 70 -3.45 9.96 21.75
C SER A 70 -2.49 10.10 22.93
N ASP A 71 -2.28 9.01 23.66
CA ASP A 71 -1.27 8.98 24.73
C ASP A 71 0.14 9.05 24.14
N ASN A 72 0.35 8.48 22.96
CA ASN A 72 1.62 8.51 22.24
C ASN A 72 1.42 8.69 20.74
N ILE A 73 2.37 9.40 20.09
CA ILE A 73 2.44 9.56 18.64
C ILE A 73 3.80 9.06 18.16
N PHE A 74 3.80 8.07 17.26
CA PHE A 74 4.99 7.44 16.71
C PHE A 74 5.11 7.73 15.21
N TYR A 75 6.24 8.27 14.79
CA TYR A 75 6.57 8.40 13.38
C TYR A 75 7.22 7.12 12.87
N CYS A 76 6.63 6.51 11.85
CA CYS A 76 7.02 5.18 11.37
C CYS A 76 7.95 5.29 10.16
N GLU A 77 9.26 5.36 10.42
CA GLU A 77 10.28 5.41 9.38
C GLU A 77 11.18 4.16 9.41
N PRO A 78 11.03 3.23 8.43
CA PRO A 78 11.78 1.99 8.41
C PRO A 78 13.17 2.11 7.77
N TYR A 79 13.45 3.22 7.06
CA TYR A 79 14.67 3.37 6.27
C TYR A 79 15.86 3.74 7.15
N LYS A 80 16.24 2.79 8.00
CA LYS A 80 17.47 2.83 8.77
C LYS A 80 18.63 2.22 7.99
N SER A 81 19.85 2.50 8.39
CA SER A 81 21.08 2.09 7.72
C SER A 81 21.14 0.58 7.42
N ASN A 82 20.73 -0.27 8.34
CA ASN A 82 20.72 -1.72 8.13
C ASN A 82 19.82 -2.17 7.00
N PHE A 83 18.60 -1.60 6.91
CA PHE A 83 17.70 -1.87 5.80
C PHE A 83 18.24 -1.30 4.49
N GLN A 84 18.74 -0.06 4.50
CA GLN A 84 19.30 0.59 3.30
C GLN A 84 20.50 -0.16 2.71
N PHE A 85 21.29 -0.83 3.55
CA PHE A 85 22.41 -1.66 3.11
C PHE A 85 22.04 -3.12 2.82
N GLY A 86 20.73 -3.44 2.78
CA GLY A 86 20.26 -4.80 2.49
C GLY A 86 20.58 -5.85 3.57
N LYS A 87 20.91 -5.40 4.78
CA LYS A 87 21.27 -6.28 5.91
C LYS A 87 20.07 -6.66 6.79
N GLN A 88 18.91 -6.06 6.56
CA GLN A 88 17.72 -6.22 7.39
C GLN A 88 16.47 -6.15 6.51
N HIS A 89 15.46 -6.96 6.82
CA HIS A 89 14.17 -6.87 6.15
C HIS A 89 13.39 -5.64 6.64
N ILE A 90 12.58 -5.02 5.79
CA ILE A 90 11.83 -3.80 6.14
C ILE A 90 10.89 -4.01 7.35
N ILE A 91 10.24 -5.18 7.48
CA ILE A 91 9.41 -5.52 8.66
C ILE A 91 10.26 -5.55 9.92
N GLU A 92 11.45 -6.15 9.86
CA GLU A 92 12.38 -6.20 10.99
C GLU A 92 12.83 -4.79 11.40
N SER A 93 13.09 -3.90 10.42
CA SER A 93 13.40 -2.50 10.70
C SER A 93 12.26 -1.77 11.42
N TYR A 94 11.02 -2.00 11.02
CA TYR A 94 9.86 -1.49 11.75
C TYR A 94 9.76 -2.08 13.16
N CYS A 95 9.96 -3.38 13.32
CA CYS A 95 9.94 -4.04 14.63
C CYS A 95 10.96 -3.42 15.59
N GLU A 96 12.19 -3.24 15.13
CA GLU A 96 13.25 -2.57 15.89
C GLU A 96 12.86 -1.15 16.29
N HIS A 97 12.31 -0.37 15.34
CA HIS A 97 11.90 1.01 15.57
C HIS A 97 10.82 1.13 16.66
N HIS A 98 9.90 0.18 16.70
CA HIS A 98 8.77 0.19 17.65
C HIS A 98 8.98 -0.72 18.88
N GLY A 99 10.17 -1.27 19.07
CA GLY A 99 10.47 -2.18 20.19
C GLY A 99 9.56 -3.40 20.19
N VAL A 100 9.32 -3.98 19.02
CA VAL A 100 8.57 -5.22 18.82
C VAL A 100 9.55 -6.32 18.43
N GLU A 101 9.38 -7.51 18.97
CA GLU A 101 10.18 -8.66 18.56
C GLU A 101 9.81 -9.07 17.13
N TYR A 102 10.81 -9.17 16.25
CA TYR A 102 10.63 -9.62 14.88
C TYR A 102 10.47 -11.14 14.81
N ASP A 103 9.46 -11.59 14.09
CA ASP A 103 9.24 -13.00 13.76
C ASP A 103 9.14 -13.13 12.22
N LYS A 104 9.86 -14.11 11.66
CA LYS A 104 9.86 -14.38 10.21
C LYS A 104 8.48 -14.77 9.66
N SER A 105 7.54 -15.17 10.50
CA SER A 105 6.14 -15.42 10.12
C SER A 105 5.31 -14.16 9.97
N MET A 106 5.85 -12.98 10.38
CA MET A 106 5.17 -11.71 10.20
C MET A 106 5.05 -11.38 8.71
N ILE A 107 3.83 -11.35 8.23
CA ILE A 107 3.50 -11.01 6.85
C ILE A 107 2.52 -9.84 6.81
N PRO A 108 2.62 -8.95 5.81
CA PRO A 108 1.61 -7.92 5.58
C PRO A 108 0.24 -8.53 5.41
N LYS A 109 -0.77 -7.94 6.04
CA LYS A 109 -2.15 -8.40 5.93
C LYS A 109 -3.08 -7.25 5.60
N LEU A 110 -3.70 -7.35 4.43
CA LEU A 110 -4.74 -6.42 3.98
C LEU A 110 -6.11 -7.08 4.14
N TYR A 111 -7.05 -6.32 4.70
CA TYR A 111 -8.43 -6.77 4.92
C TYR A 111 -9.31 -6.18 3.82
N THR A 112 -9.48 -6.94 2.73
CA THR A 112 -10.17 -6.49 1.50
C THR A 112 -11.54 -7.12 1.32
N GLU A 113 -12.07 -7.83 2.32
CA GLU A 113 -13.33 -8.58 2.24
C GLU A 113 -14.50 -7.72 1.78
N HIS A 114 -14.55 -6.44 2.21
CA HIS A 114 -15.60 -5.50 1.85
C HIS A 114 -15.60 -5.09 0.35
N HIS A 115 -14.53 -5.42 -0.39
CA HIS A 115 -14.45 -5.17 -1.83
C HIS A 115 -14.80 -6.39 -2.67
N LYS A 116 -15.01 -7.57 -2.08
CA LYS A 116 -15.22 -8.81 -2.83
C LYS A 116 -16.40 -8.74 -3.78
N ASP A 117 -17.51 -8.20 -3.33
CA ASP A 117 -18.72 -8.14 -4.16
C ASP A 117 -18.55 -7.17 -5.32
N SER A 118 -17.98 -5.99 -5.10
CA SER A 118 -17.70 -5.02 -6.16
C SER A 118 -16.69 -5.51 -7.18
N VAL A 119 -15.66 -6.24 -6.73
CA VAL A 119 -14.69 -6.88 -7.64
C VAL A 119 -15.36 -7.98 -8.45
N LYS A 120 -16.19 -8.83 -7.82
CA LYS A 120 -16.92 -9.88 -8.50
C LYS A 120 -17.91 -9.31 -9.55
N GLU A 121 -18.63 -8.27 -9.20
CA GLU A 121 -19.52 -7.57 -10.11
C GLU A 121 -18.75 -7.00 -11.31
N TRP A 122 -17.62 -6.34 -11.06
CA TRP A 122 -16.77 -5.80 -12.12
C TRP A 122 -16.23 -6.90 -13.04
N LEU A 123 -15.74 -8.03 -12.51
CA LEU A 123 -15.28 -9.18 -13.30
C LEU A 123 -16.42 -9.76 -14.16
N THR A 124 -17.60 -9.92 -13.57
CA THR A 124 -18.78 -10.44 -14.28
C THR A 124 -19.22 -9.50 -15.40
N LYS A 125 -19.28 -8.20 -15.13
CA LYS A 125 -19.67 -7.16 -16.11
C LYS A 125 -18.71 -7.13 -17.32
N ASN A 126 -17.43 -7.42 -17.11
CA ASN A 126 -16.43 -7.45 -18.16
C ASN A 126 -16.19 -8.86 -18.73
N GLU A 127 -17.01 -9.85 -18.37
CA GLU A 127 -16.92 -11.25 -18.82
C GLU A 127 -15.55 -11.90 -18.55
N ILE A 128 -14.92 -11.52 -17.43
CA ILE A 128 -13.58 -11.97 -17.05
C ILE A 128 -13.68 -13.24 -16.19
N GLY A 129 -13.19 -14.35 -16.71
CA GLY A 129 -13.05 -15.62 -15.98
C GLY A 129 -11.68 -15.76 -15.35
N LYS A 130 -10.71 -16.21 -16.14
CA LYS A 130 -9.30 -16.28 -15.72
C LYS A 130 -8.59 -14.96 -16.06
N TYR A 131 -7.71 -14.48 -15.18
CA TYR A 131 -6.98 -13.26 -15.46
C TYR A 131 -5.56 -13.27 -14.89
N ILE A 132 -4.71 -12.46 -15.51
CA ILE A 132 -3.38 -12.07 -15.00
C ILE A 132 -3.41 -10.55 -14.82
N MET A 133 -3.05 -10.08 -13.62
CA MET A 133 -2.91 -8.66 -13.35
C MET A 133 -1.47 -8.23 -13.58
N ILE A 134 -1.29 -7.13 -14.31
CA ILE A 134 0.01 -6.52 -14.58
C ILE A 134 0.01 -5.05 -14.17
N GLN A 135 1.18 -4.56 -13.76
CA GLN A 135 1.45 -3.15 -13.51
C GLN A 135 2.89 -2.84 -13.91
N PHE A 136 3.07 -2.06 -14.97
CA PHE A 136 4.38 -1.70 -15.48
C PHE A 136 4.87 -0.32 -15.01
N SER A 137 3.99 0.44 -14.39
CA SER A 137 4.30 1.74 -13.81
C SER A 137 4.32 1.64 -12.29
N GLY A 138 5.29 2.28 -11.65
CA GLY A 138 5.41 2.27 -10.19
C GLY A 138 5.87 3.62 -9.64
N GLY A 139 5.51 3.87 -8.39
CA GLY A 139 5.85 5.09 -7.66
C GLY A 139 4.74 6.14 -7.71
N GLN A 140 4.79 7.05 -6.73
CA GLN A 140 3.92 8.21 -6.79
C GLN A 140 4.29 9.03 -8.03
N PRO A 141 3.32 9.45 -8.82
CA PRO A 141 3.54 10.49 -9.79
C PRO A 141 3.96 11.74 -9.00
N GLN A 142 5.24 12.04 -8.98
CA GLN A 142 5.63 13.40 -8.62
C GLN A 142 4.99 14.28 -9.68
N MET A 143 4.07 15.13 -9.31
CA MET A 143 3.42 16.07 -10.20
C MET A 143 4.47 17.06 -10.71
N GLY A 144 5.17 16.69 -11.76
CA GLY A 144 5.98 17.57 -12.57
C GLY A 144 5.25 17.79 -13.87
N PHE A 145 4.74 18.97 -14.08
CA PHE A 145 4.31 19.39 -15.41
C PHE A 145 5.54 19.81 -16.20
N ASN A 146 5.74 19.23 -17.37
CA ASN A 146 6.70 19.81 -18.32
C ASN A 146 6.14 21.15 -18.85
N ALA A 147 6.99 21.90 -19.60
CA ALA A 147 6.62 23.19 -20.20
C ALA A 147 5.34 23.14 -21.06
N ASN A 148 4.85 21.94 -21.44
CA ASN A 148 3.65 21.72 -22.25
C ASN A 148 2.46 21.22 -21.43
N ASN A 149 2.48 21.32 -20.09
CA ASN A 149 1.45 20.77 -19.18
C ASN A 149 1.22 19.26 -19.36
N GLN A 150 2.18 18.51 -19.87
CA GLN A 150 2.11 17.05 -19.94
C GLN A 150 2.66 16.46 -18.66
N TYR A 151 1.95 15.45 -18.16
CA TYR A 151 2.36 14.66 -17.01
C TYR A 151 3.67 13.93 -17.32
N THR A 152 4.73 14.26 -16.60
CA THR A 152 5.99 13.53 -16.69
C THR A 152 6.18 12.73 -15.42
N ASN A 153 6.28 11.41 -15.55
CA ASN A 153 6.74 10.58 -14.48
C ASN A 153 8.24 10.83 -14.25
N LEU A 154 8.57 11.58 -13.21
CA LEU A 154 9.94 11.97 -12.87
C LEU A 154 10.80 10.81 -12.33
N ASN A 155 10.28 9.59 -12.28
CA ASN A 155 11.02 8.44 -11.78
C ASN A 155 11.12 7.32 -12.84
N PRO A 156 11.93 7.50 -13.92
CA PRO A 156 12.02 6.56 -15.03
C PRO A 156 12.50 5.16 -14.60
N ASN A 157 13.19 5.06 -13.46
CA ASN A 157 13.70 3.78 -12.95
C ASN A 157 12.62 2.87 -12.33
N ARG A 158 11.38 3.38 -12.16
CA ARG A 158 10.24 2.63 -11.64
C ARG A 158 9.22 2.28 -12.71
N ASN A 159 9.47 2.67 -13.95
CA ASN A 159 8.59 2.41 -15.07
C ASN A 159 9.27 1.52 -16.08
N TYR A 160 8.54 0.52 -16.50
CA TYR A 160 8.96 -0.29 -17.65
C TYR A 160 8.82 0.55 -18.92
N GLN A 161 9.77 0.44 -19.83
CA GLN A 161 9.66 1.15 -21.11
C GLN A 161 8.43 0.66 -21.88
N PRO A 162 7.56 1.55 -22.40
CA PRO A 162 6.28 1.15 -22.96
C PRO A 162 6.36 0.09 -24.07
N TYR A 163 7.39 0.15 -24.93
CA TYR A 163 7.56 -0.84 -26.00
C TYR A 163 7.92 -2.24 -25.46
N LEU A 164 8.75 -2.31 -24.39
CA LEU A 164 9.07 -3.57 -23.71
C LEU A 164 7.88 -4.12 -22.96
N ALA A 165 7.11 -3.24 -22.30
CA ALA A 165 5.87 -3.62 -21.64
C ALA A 165 4.87 -4.22 -22.64
N GLN A 166 4.71 -3.62 -23.84
CA GLN A 166 3.86 -4.19 -24.88
C GLN A 166 4.39 -5.55 -25.38
N GLN A 167 5.69 -5.73 -25.49
CA GLN A 167 6.25 -7.06 -25.85
C GLN A 167 5.91 -8.12 -24.79
N VAL A 168 6.03 -7.78 -23.49
CA VAL A 168 5.63 -8.69 -22.42
C VAL A 168 4.14 -9.02 -22.50
N VAL A 169 3.28 -8.04 -22.75
CA VAL A 169 1.84 -8.28 -22.94
C VAL A 169 1.60 -9.22 -24.12
N ASN A 170 2.27 -9.01 -25.26
CA ASN A 170 2.10 -9.87 -26.43
C ASN A 170 2.51 -11.33 -26.12
N MET A 171 3.62 -11.51 -25.40
CA MET A 171 4.06 -12.84 -24.96
C MET A 171 3.03 -13.50 -24.01
N LEU A 172 2.46 -12.75 -23.08
CA LEU A 172 1.41 -13.25 -22.17
C LEU A 172 0.15 -13.64 -22.93
N LEU A 173 -0.28 -12.84 -23.91
CA LEU A 173 -1.44 -13.14 -24.76
C LEU A 173 -1.23 -14.38 -25.65
N GLU A 174 -0.02 -14.61 -26.10
CA GLU A 174 0.36 -15.76 -26.89
C GLU A 174 0.36 -17.06 -26.05
N GLU A 175 0.94 -16.99 -24.85
CA GLU A 175 1.07 -18.12 -23.92
C GLU A 175 -0.25 -18.47 -23.24
N TYR A 176 -1.04 -17.46 -22.84
CA TYR A 176 -2.27 -17.62 -22.03
C TYR A 176 -3.52 -17.23 -22.80
N LYS A 177 -3.82 -17.94 -23.90
CA LYS A 177 -4.91 -17.62 -24.84
C LYS A 177 -6.31 -17.49 -24.23
N ASP A 178 -6.56 -18.24 -23.14
CA ASP A 178 -7.87 -18.26 -22.45
C ASP A 178 -7.86 -17.38 -21.18
N THR A 179 -6.90 -16.45 -21.07
CA THR A 179 -6.70 -15.64 -19.89
C THR A 179 -6.73 -14.15 -20.25
N THR A 180 -7.54 -13.40 -19.54
CA THR A 180 -7.59 -11.93 -19.70
C THR A 180 -6.39 -11.27 -19.02
N ILE A 181 -5.72 -10.37 -19.71
CA ILE A 181 -4.67 -9.55 -19.11
C ILE A 181 -5.27 -8.24 -18.64
N ILE A 182 -5.21 -7.99 -17.32
CA ILE A 182 -5.71 -6.77 -16.68
C ILE A 182 -4.53 -5.86 -16.39
N ASN A 183 -4.54 -4.66 -16.96
CA ASN A 183 -3.52 -3.64 -16.73
C ASN A 183 -4.00 -2.64 -15.66
N CYS A 184 -3.38 -2.72 -14.48
CA CYS A 184 -3.65 -1.81 -13.35
C CYS A 184 -2.88 -0.51 -13.57
N VAL A 185 -3.57 0.54 -13.99
CA VAL A 185 -2.96 1.82 -14.37
C VAL A 185 -3.78 3.01 -13.92
N LEU A 186 -3.09 4.11 -13.61
CA LEU A 186 -3.74 5.39 -13.40
C LEU A 186 -4.27 5.95 -14.75
N PRO A 187 -5.25 6.87 -14.73
CA PRO A 187 -5.87 7.42 -15.95
C PRO A 187 -4.90 7.93 -17.01
N ASN A 188 -3.75 8.45 -16.60
CA ASN A 188 -2.74 9.06 -17.46
C ASN A 188 -1.53 8.15 -17.78
N GLU A 189 -1.56 6.90 -17.31
CA GLU A 189 -0.50 5.94 -17.58
C GLU A 189 -0.75 5.17 -18.90
N PRO A 190 0.30 4.59 -19.51
CA PRO A 190 0.15 3.85 -20.75
C PRO A 190 -0.82 2.68 -20.63
N HIS A 191 -1.67 2.56 -21.64
CA HIS A 191 -2.51 1.39 -21.83
C HIS A 191 -1.93 0.53 -22.96
N TYR A 192 -1.93 -0.77 -22.79
CA TYR A 192 -1.33 -1.72 -23.72
C TYR A 192 -2.39 -2.46 -24.51
N ASN A 193 -2.12 -2.68 -25.80
CA ASN A 193 -3.03 -3.39 -26.69
C ASN A 193 -3.27 -4.81 -26.22
N GLY A 194 -4.53 -5.25 -26.25
CA GLY A 194 -4.93 -6.60 -25.80
C GLY A 194 -5.14 -6.73 -24.30
N THR A 195 -5.08 -5.63 -23.54
CA THR A 195 -5.37 -5.64 -22.10
C THR A 195 -6.69 -4.95 -21.77
N ILE A 196 -7.27 -5.30 -20.63
CA ILE A 196 -8.36 -4.53 -20.01
C ILE A 196 -7.76 -3.62 -18.94
N ARG A 197 -8.19 -2.38 -18.93
CA ARG A 197 -7.79 -1.39 -17.93
C ARG A 197 -8.64 -1.52 -16.65
N CYS A 198 -8.02 -1.46 -15.48
CA CYS A 198 -8.71 -1.29 -14.20
C CYS A 198 -8.13 -0.12 -13.40
#